data_9fad5ede324ef3f1f83b66503c477a43
#
_entry.id   9fad5ede324ef3f1f83b66503c477a43
#
_cell.length_a   1.000
_cell.length_b   1.000
_cell.length_c   1.000
_cell.angle_alpha   90.00
_cell.angle_beta   90.00
_cell.angle_gamma   90.00
#
_symmetry.space_group_name_H-M   'P 1'
#
loop_
_entity.id
_entity.type
_entity.pdbx_description
1 polymer ?
#
loop_
_entity_poly.entity_id
_entity_poly.type
_entity_poly.pdbx_seq_one_letter_code
_entity_poly.pdbx_strand_id
1 'polypeptide(L)'
;MALINIDNVGQVGIVKEQSSWNLPPNVWSDGNNVTTEEGSIKKCPGYSEVMATCPIAPYYITQITLGDPEFWVVGGLAAIYAYDNTGSSTALNGAINSSVTTVTVDSTSGFEDAGTITVGTENITYTGKSSTQFTGCTRGADSTTAASHSDDATVTRATKWYNITRTSGA
;
A
#
# COMPACT_ATOMS: atom_id res chain seq x y z
N MET A 1 39.85 15.63 31.25
CA MET A 1 38.47 15.76 30.72
C MET A 1 37.59 14.90 31.62
N ALA A 2 36.63 15.47 32.32
CA ALA A 2 35.74 14.70 33.19
C ALA A 2 34.72 13.97 32.32
N LEU A 3 34.62 12.65 32.46
CA LEU A 3 33.58 11.84 31.85
C LEU A 3 32.29 12.02 32.67
N ILE A 4 31.26 12.59 32.06
CA ILE A 4 29.93 12.65 32.63
C ILE A 4 29.19 11.43 32.13
N ASN A 5 28.83 10.51 33.01
CA ASN A 5 27.96 9.37 32.68
C ASN A 5 26.51 9.81 32.85
N ILE A 6 25.71 9.69 31.80
CA ILE A 6 24.29 10.01 31.82
C ILE A 6 23.54 8.68 31.67
N ASP A 7 22.95 8.23 32.77
CA ASP A 7 22.17 6.98 32.79
C ASP A 7 20.71 7.25 32.39
N ASN A 8 20.09 6.25 31.76
CA ASN A 8 18.66 6.24 31.42
C ASN A 8 18.17 7.38 30.49
N VAL A 9 18.95 7.73 29.50
CA VAL A 9 18.67 8.83 28.56
C VAL A 9 17.32 8.71 27.84
N GLY A 10 16.80 7.50 27.71
CA GLY A 10 15.52 7.24 27.06
C GLY A 10 14.32 7.12 28.00
N GLN A 11 14.50 7.23 29.32
CA GLN A 11 13.45 6.95 30.30
C GLN A 11 12.31 7.99 30.26
N VAL A 12 12.64 9.26 30.05
CA VAL A 12 11.68 10.36 29.99
C VAL A 12 11.24 10.66 28.55
N GLY A 13 12.04 10.26 27.56
CA GLY A 13 11.74 10.47 26.15
C GLY A 13 12.14 11.87 25.65
N ILE A 14 11.40 12.36 24.68
CA ILE A 14 11.64 13.65 24.02
C ILE A 14 10.65 14.68 24.53
N VAL A 15 11.17 15.79 25.09
CA VAL A 15 10.35 16.91 25.60
C VAL A 15 10.64 18.14 24.76
N LYS A 16 9.67 18.53 23.92
CA LYS A 16 9.77 19.69 23.01
C LYS A 16 9.17 20.98 23.57
N GLU A 17 8.41 20.89 24.64
CA GLU A 17 7.66 22.01 25.22
C GLU A 17 8.47 22.90 26.13
N GLN A 18 9.69 22.49 26.50
CA GLN A 18 10.58 23.23 27.35
C GLN A 18 11.86 23.61 26.63
N SER A 19 12.43 24.77 27.03
CA SER A 19 13.75 25.17 26.54
C SER A 19 14.81 24.14 26.92
N SER A 20 15.67 23.77 25.98
CA SER A 20 16.77 22.81 26.20
C SER A 20 17.68 23.16 27.39
N TRP A 21 17.74 24.44 27.81
CA TRP A 21 18.49 24.90 28.97
C TRP A 21 17.88 24.50 30.32
N ASN A 22 16.58 24.19 30.32
CA ASN A 22 15.83 23.84 31.53
C ASN A 22 15.57 22.34 31.66
N LEU A 23 16.03 21.56 30.68
CA LEU A 23 15.83 20.12 30.69
C LEU A 23 16.88 19.41 31.52
N PRO A 24 16.50 18.40 32.31
CA PRO A 24 17.46 17.51 32.96
C PRO A 24 18.38 16.81 31.95
N PRO A 25 19.60 16.42 32.32
CA PRO A 25 20.57 15.84 31.41
C PRO A 25 20.17 14.48 30.85
N ASN A 26 19.13 13.84 31.39
CA ASN A 26 18.58 12.56 30.94
C ASN A 26 17.35 12.69 30.02
N VAL A 27 17.09 13.89 29.51
CA VAL A 27 15.95 14.18 28.63
C VAL A 27 16.45 14.71 27.30
N TRP A 28 15.82 14.30 26.23
CA TRP A 28 16.11 14.77 24.88
C TRP A 28 15.20 15.94 24.50
N SER A 29 15.79 16.97 23.97
CA SER A 29 15.05 18.15 23.49
C SER A 29 14.48 17.96 22.10
N ASP A 30 15.09 17.10 21.28
CA ASP A 30 14.62 16.75 19.93
C ASP A 30 15.16 15.38 19.48
N GLY A 31 14.41 14.73 18.60
CA GLY A 31 14.82 13.47 18.01
C GLY A 31 14.02 13.22 16.73
N ASN A 32 14.68 12.71 15.72
CA ASN A 32 14.06 12.32 14.47
C ASN A 32 14.35 10.85 14.20
N ASN A 33 13.31 10.11 13.84
CA ASN A 33 13.41 8.69 13.48
C ASN A 33 13.93 7.79 14.63
N VAL A 34 13.58 8.14 15.86
CA VAL A 34 13.95 7.38 17.05
C VAL A 34 12.73 7.09 17.91
N THR A 35 12.77 6.00 18.63
CA THR A 35 11.80 5.62 19.67
C THR A 35 12.53 5.38 20.98
N THR A 36 11.83 5.57 22.08
CA THR A 36 12.34 5.26 23.43
C THR A 36 11.68 3.96 23.91
N GLU A 37 12.47 2.99 24.28
CA GLU A 37 11.99 1.71 24.76
C GLU A 37 12.89 1.23 25.90
N GLU A 38 12.30 0.92 27.04
CA GLU A 38 13.00 0.42 28.24
C GLU A 38 14.21 1.29 28.67
N GLY A 39 14.08 2.62 28.62
CA GLY A 39 15.15 3.53 28.99
C GLY A 39 16.25 3.69 27.94
N SER A 40 16.13 3.05 26.78
CA SER A 40 17.07 3.14 25.66
C SER A 40 16.46 3.89 24.50
N ILE A 41 17.31 4.58 23.72
CA ILE A 41 16.91 5.19 22.46
C ILE A 41 17.29 4.24 21.33
N LYS A 42 16.31 3.88 20.53
CA LYS A 42 16.48 3.01 19.37
C LYS A 42 16.12 3.79 18.10
N LYS A 43 16.80 3.49 17.02
CA LYS A 43 16.40 3.96 15.68
C LYS A 43 15.09 3.27 15.31
N CYS A 44 14.10 4.03 14.84
CA CYS A 44 12.91 3.43 14.26
C CYS A 44 13.32 2.51 13.09
N PRO A 45 12.74 1.32 12.98
CA PRO A 45 12.93 0.49 11.79
C PRO A 45 12.52 1.27 10.55
N GLY A 46 13.15 0.96 9.41
CA GLY A 46 12.78 1.57 8.13
C GLY A 46 11.32 1.27 7.78
N TYR A 47 10.73 2.13 6.99
CA TYR A 47 9.38 1.90 6.45
C TYR A 47 9.48 1.08 5.18
N SER A 48 8.55 0.16 5.01
CA SER A 48 8.20 -0.41 3.71
C SER A 48 6.86 0.17 3.25
N GLU A 49 6.74 0.45 1.98
CA GLU A 49 5.47 0.85 1.39
C GLU A 49 4.50 -0.34 1.46
N VAL A 50 3.34 -0.14 2.10
CA VAL A 50 2.31 -1.19 2.27
C VAL A 50 1.10 -0.95 1.38
N MET A 51 1.01 0.21 0.74
CA MET A 51 -0.04 0.56 -0.21
C MET A 51 0.49 1.58 -1.22
N ALA A 52 -0.09 1.61 -2.41
CA ALA A 52 0.25 2.58 -3.44
C ALA A 52 0.06 4.02 -2.96
N THR A 53 0.81 4.96 -3.54
CA THR A 53 0.73 6.38 -3.20
C THR A 53 -0.72 6.87 -3.24
N CYS A 54 -1.16 7.48 -2.15
CA CYS A 54 -2.51 8.04 -2.06
C CYS A 54 -2.69 9.17 -3.07
N PRO A 55 -3.77 9.18 -3.88
CA PRO A 55 -4.00 10.19 -4.92
C PRO A 55 -4.34 11.58 -4.40
N ILE A 56 -4.57 11.72 -3.10
CA ILE A 56 -4.89 12.99 -2.44
C ILE A 56 -4.06 13.19 -1.18
N ALA A 57 -3.91 14.44 -0.74
CA ALA A 57 -3.37 14.74 0.59
C ALA A 57 -4.36 14.24 1.67
N PRO A 58 -3.97 13.30 2.54
CA PRO A 58 -4.85 12.73 3.54
C PRO A 58 -5.05 13.71 4.70
N TYR A 59 -6.29 13.98 5.06
CA TYR A 59 -6.67 14.64 6.31
C TYR A 59 -7.21 13.66 7.34
N TYR A 60 -7.79 12.58 6.88
CA TYR A 60 -8.35 11.54 7.72
C TYR A 60 -8.12 10.18 7.08
N ILE A 61 -7.74 9.20 7.88
CA ILE A 61 -7.57 7.82 7.46
C ILE A 61 -8.27 6.91 8.45
N THR A 62 -9.01 5.95 7.96
CA THR A 62 -9.66 4.92 8.77
C THR A 62 -9.69 3.59 8.04
N GLN A 63 -9.73 2.53 8.81
CA GLN A 63 -9.97 1.19 8.32
C GLN A 63 -11.45 0.86 8.48
N ILE A 64 -12.06 0.31 7.45
CA ILE A 64 -13.45 -0.16 7.46
C ILE A 64 -13.43 -1.65 7.19
N THR A 65 -14.01 -2.41 8.11
CA THR A 65 -14.21 -3.85 7.97
C THR A 65 -15.68 -4.11 7.65
N LEU A 66 -15.94 -4.59 6.44
CA LEU A 66 -17.27 -5.01 5.98
C LEU A 66 -17.26 -6.53 5.75
N GLY A 67 -17.07 -7.30 6.83
CA GLY A 67 -16.75 -8.71 6.70
C GLY A 67 -15.27 -8.91 6.32
N ASP A 68 -14.96 -9.83 5.44
CA ASP A 68 -13.67 -9.96 4.77
C ASP A 68 -13.92 -9.53 3.31
N PRO A 69 -13.40 -8.42 2.82
CA PRO A 69 -12.11 -7.79 3.07
C PRO A 69 -12.12 -6.47 3.89
N GLU A 70 -10.93 -6.08 4.33
CA GLU A 70 -10.67 -4.80 4.98
C GLU A 70 -10.32 -3.72 3.95
N PHE A 71 -10.94 -2.54 4.10
CA PHE A 71 -10.67 -1.39 3.25
C PHE A 71 -10.05 -0.24 4.05
N TRP A 72 -9.04 0.41 3.50
CA TRP A 72 -8.56 1.68 4.01
C TRP A 72 -9.28 2.82 3.31
N VAL A 73 -9.90 3.70 4.08
CA VAL A 73 -10.59 4.88 3.55
C VAL A 73 -9.83 6.12 3.94
N VAL A 74 -9.54 6.95 2.95
CA VAL A 74 -8.81 8.21 3.11
C VAL A 74 -9.71 9.37 2.68
N GLY A 75 -9.95 10.28 3.60
CA GLY A 75 -10.66 11.53 3.33
C GLY A 75 -9.68 12.68 3.13
N GLY A 76 -9.87 13.44 2.06
CA GLY A 76 -9.22 14.71 1.78
C GLY A 76 -10.22 15.87 1.81
N LEU A 77 -9.79 17.07 1.43
CA LEU A 77 -10.67 18.26 1.42
C LEU A 77 -11.82 18.16 0.41
N ALA A 78 -11.61 17.51 -0.72
CA ALA A 78 -12.57 17.52 -1.84
C ALA A 78 -12.95 16.10 -2.32
N ALA A 79 -12.29 15.06 -1.81
CA ALA A 79 -12.50 13.71 -2.28
C ALA A 79 -12.29 12.68 -1.16
N ILE A 80 -12.92 11.52 -1.33
CA ILE A 80 -12.76 10.34 -0.47
C ILE A 80 -12.33 9.18 -1.37
N TYR A 81 -11.32 8.46 -0.93
CA TYR A 81 -10.81 7.28 -1.63
C TYR A 81 -10.83 6.06 -0.73
N ALA A 82 -11.16 4.93 -1.30
CA ALA A 82 -10.98 3.62 -0.67
C ALA A 82 -9.80 2.89 -1.32
N TYR A 83 -8.92 2.34 -0.52
CA TYR A 83 -7.85 1.45 -0.96
C TYR A 83 -8.29 0.01 -0.79
N ASP A 84 -8.30 -0.70 -1.89
CA ASP A 84 -8.59 -2.12 -1.91
C ASP A 84 -7.29 -2.92 -1.78
N ASN A 85 -7.14 -3.57 -0.66
CA ASN A 85 -6.00 -4.45 -0.35
C ASN A 85 -6.35 -5.94 -0.50
N THR A 86 -7.49 -6.27 -1.05
CA THR A 86 -7.89 -7.67 -1.23
C THR A 86 -7.20 -8.26 -2.46
N GLY A 87 -6.12 -8.95 -2.22
CA GLY A 87 -5.35 -9.64 -3.25
C GLY A 87 -5.92 -11.01 -3.56
N SER A 88 -6.71 -11.14 -4.63
CA SER A 88 -6.88 -12.44 -5.26
C SER A 88 -5.67 -12.75 -6.11
N SER A 89 -5.20 -13.99 -6.09
CA SER A 89 -4.11 -14.47 -6.93
C SER A 89 -4.47 -15.78 -7.61
N THR A 90 -3.91 -15.99 -8.79
CA THR A 90 -3.99 -17.20 -9.59
C THR A 90 -2.68 -17.37 -10.37
N ALA A 91 -2.55 -18.40 -11.18
CA ALA A 91 -1.42 -18.57 -12.08
C ALA A 91 -1.86 -18.53 -13.54
N LEU A 92 -0.97 -18.10 -14.43
CA LEU A 92 -1.19 -18.24 -15.86
C LEU A 92 -1.29 -19.73 -16.21
N ASN A 93 -2.24 -20.08 -17.04
CA ASN A 93 -2.36 -21.40 -17.65
C ASN A 93 -1.94 -21.29 -19.13
N GLY A 94 -0.66 -21.47 -19.36
CA GLY A 94 0.02 -21.24 -20.62
C GLY A 94 0.75 -19.89 -20.70
N ALA A 95 1.89 -19.88 -21.39
CA ALA A 95 2.68 -18.66 -21.61
C ALA A 95 1.91 -17.66 -22.49
N ILE A 96 2.08 -16.37 -22.21
CA ILE A 96 1.48 -15.30 -23.01
C ILE A 96 2.55 -14.39 -23.61
N ASN A 97 2.30 -13.89 -24.82
CA ASN A 97 3.13 -12.85 -25.43
C ASN A 97 2.59 -11.45 -25.06
N SER A 98 3.28 -10.40 -25.51
CA SER A 98 2.94 -9.00 -25.19
C SER A 98 1.68 -8.46 -25.90
N SER A 99 1.00 -9.24 -26.75
CA SER A 99 -0.09 -8.76 -27.59
C SER A 99 -1.41 -9.51 -27.43
N VAL A 100 -1.46 -10.54 -26.57
CA VAL A 100 -2.71 -11.29 -26.36
C VAL A 100 -3.79 -10.41 -25.73
N THR A 101 -5.02 -10.59 -26.16
CA THR A 101 -6.21 -9.89 -25.65
C THR A 101 -7.10 -10.81 -24.80
N THR A 102 -6.68 -12.05 -24.60
CA THR A 102 -7.29 -13.01 -23.68
C THR A 102 -6.19 -13.66 -22.86
N VAL A 103 -6.31 -13.62 -21.57
CA VAL A 103 -5.34 -14.20 -20.61
C VAL A 103 -5.99 -15.41 -19.94
N THR A 104 -5.43 -16.60 -20.17
CA THR A 104 -5.91 -17.85 -19.57
C THR A 104 -5.19 -18.08 -18.25
N VAL A 105 -5.94 -18.44 -17.22
CA VAL A 105 -5.46 -18.65 -15.85
C VAL A 105 -6.12 -19.89 -15.27
N ASP A 106 -5.61 -20.41 -14.17
CA ASP A 106 -6.17 -21.58 -13.50
C ASP A 106 -7.59 -21.32 -12.97
N SER A 107 -7.82 -20.13 -12.40
CA SER A 107 -9.12 -19.73 -11.90
C SER A 107 -9.25 -18.21 -11.83
N THR A 108 -10.42 -17.68 -12.16
CA THR A 108 -10.76 -16.26 -11.97
C THR A 108 -11.64 -16.03 -10.74
N SER A 109 -11.76 -17.04 -9.86
CA SER A 109 -12.49 -16.90 -8.59
C SER A 109 -11.84 -15.83 -7.72
N GLY A 110 -12.65 -14.95 -7.14
CA GLY A 110 -12.16 -13.81 -6.32
C GLY A 110 -11.73 -12.57 -7.12
N PHE A 111 -11.77 -12.61 -8.46
CA PHE A 111 -11.56 -11.42 -9.29
C PHE A 111 -12.91 -10.81 -9.70
N GLU A 112 -12.93 -9.49 -9.91
CA GLU A 112 -14.10 -8.75 -10.40
C GLU A 112 -14.44 -9.16 -11.85
N ASP A 113 -15.65 -8.82 -12.33
CA ASP A 113 -16.04 -9.08 -13.72
C ASP A 113 -15.26 -8.24 -14.74
N ALA A 114 -14.75 -7.10 -14.33
CA ALA A 114 -13.81 -6.25 -15.07
C ALA A 114 -12.85 -5.58 -14.11
N GLY A 115 -11.62 -5.32 -14.52
CA GLY A 115 -10.62 -4.71 -13.62
C GLY A 115 -9.22 -4.70 -14.17
N THR A 116 -8.24 -4.75 -13.28
CA THR A 116 -6.82 -4.81 -13.61
C THR A 116 -6.16 -5.96 -12.85
N ILE A 117 -5.38 -6.74 -13.57
CA ILE A 117 -4.48 -7.76 -13.00
C ILE A 117 -3.03 -7.34 -13.21
N THR A 118 -2.16 -7.80 -12.33
CA THR A 118 -0.70 -7.60 -12.41
C THR A 118 -0.03 -8.95 -12.63
N VAL A 119 0.84 -9.02 -13.63
CA VAL A 119 1.68 -10.17 -13.92
C VAL A 119 3.14 -9.70 -13.93
N GLY A 120 3.92 -10.10 -12.96
CA GLY A 120 5.26 -9.53 -12.76
C GLY A 120 5.19 -8.02 -12.49
N THR A 121 5.67 -7.21 -13.43
CA THR A 121 5.63 -5.73 -13.37
C THR A 121 4.63 -5.11 -14.33
N GLU A 122 3.87 -5.93 -15.07
CA GLU A 122 2.90 -5.47 -16.04
C GLU A 122 1.49 -5.43 -15.44
N ASN A 123 0.78 -4.32 -15.66
CA ASN A 123 -0.66 -4.21 -15.43
C ASN A 123 -1.41 -4.47 -16.73
N ILE A 124 -2.44 -5.31 -16.64
CA ILE A 124 -3.31 -5.70 -17.75
C ILE A 124 -4.74 -5.40 -17.32
N THR A 125 -5.42 -4.48 -18.01
CA THR A 125 -6.86 -4.26 -17.78
C THR A 125 -7.66 -5.28 -18.59
N TYR A 126 -8.80 -5.70 -18.04
CA TYR A 126 -9.73 -6.61 -18.72
C TYR A 126 -11.16 -6.11 -18.55
N THR A 127 -12.03 -6.41 -19.52
CA THR A 127 -13.42 -5.95 -19.56
C THR A 127 -14.43 -7.06 -19.30
N GLY A 128 -13.97 -8.30 -19.19
CA GLY A 128 -14.83 -9.45 -18.89
C GLY A 128 -14.01 -10.65 -18.44
N LYS A 129 -14.66 -11.63 -17.84
CA LYS A 129 -14.04 -12.90 -17.44
C LYS A 129 -14.96 -14.09 -17.65
N SER A 130 -14.37 -15.27 -17.76
CA SER A 130 -15.01 -16.57 -17.57
C SER A 130 -14.42 -17.24 -16.31
N SER A 131 -14.70 -18.50 -16.06
CA SER A 131 -14.13 -19.23 -14.91
C SER A 131 -12.60 -19.36 -14.95
N THR A 132 -11.98 -19.27 -16.14
CA THR A 132 -10.55 -19.49 -16.36
C THR A 132 -9.90 -18.48 -17.32
N GLN A 133 -10.58 -17.41 -17.70
CA GLN A 133 -10.04 -16.45 -18.66
C GLN A 133 -10.45 -15.03 -18.30
N PHE A 134 -9.52 -14.10 -18.48
CA PHE A 134 -9.80 -12.68 -18.59
C PHE A 134 -9.87 -12.30 -20.08
N THR A 135 -10.89 -11.56 -20.46
CA THR A 135 -11.19 -11.21 -21.86
C THR A 135 -11.22 -9.70 -22.07
N GLY A 136 -11.02 -9.27 -23.31
CA GLY A 136 -10.93 -7.84 -23.62
C GLY A 136 -9.74 -7.18 -22.95
N CYS A 137 -8.59 -7.89 -22.90
CA CYS A 137 -7.40 -7.42 -22.22
C CYS A 137 -6.70 -6.32 -23.00
N THR A 138 -6.35 -5.23 -22.29
CA THR A 138 -5.42 -4.20 -22.74
C THR A 138 -4.11 -4.34 -21.99
N ARG A 139 -3.04 -4.55 -22.73
CA ARG A 139 -1.70 -4.82 -22.21
C ARG A 139 -0.96 -3.52 -21.86
N GLY A 140 -0.05 -3.57 -20.88
CA GLY A 140 0.75 -2.42 -20.48
C GLY A 140 -0.07 -1.26 -19.91
N ALA A 141 -1.14 -1.55 -19.18
CA ALA A 141 -1.99 -0.55 -18.55
C ALA A 141 -1.25 0.21 -17.42
N ASP A 142 -1.82 1.32 -16.96
CA ASP A 142 -1.32 2.14 -15.85
C ASP A 142 0.17 2.53 -16.00
N SER A 143 0.58 2.88 -17.22
CA SER A 143 1.96 3.26 -17.56
C SER A 143 3.00 2.15 -17.40
N THR A 144 2.58 0.89 -17.35
CA THR A 144 3.48 -0.25 -17.42
C THR A 144 3.78 -0.64 -18.88
N THR A 145 4.71 -1.57 -19.08
CA THR A 145 5.10 -2.03 -20.42
C THR A 145 4.61 -3.45 -20.64
N ALA A 146 3.94 -3.69 -21.79
CA ALA A 146 3.50 -5.02 -22.19
C ALA A 146 4.71 -5.95 -22.41
N ALA A 147 4.71 -7.10 -21.76
CA ALA A 147 5.80 -8.07 -21.79
C ALA A 147 5.27 -9.51 -22.04
N SER A 148 6.18 -10.42 -22.36
CA SER A 148 5.86 -11.85 -22.39
C SER A 148 5.98 -12.41 -20.98
N HIS A 149 5.09 -13.33 -20.61
CA HIS A 149 5.11 -14.02 -19.33
C HIS A 149 5.08 -15.53 -19.54
N SER A 150 5.82 -16.25 -18.72
CA SER A 150 5.88 -17.70 -18.77
C SER A 150 4.61 -18.33 -18.21
N ASP A 151 4.39 -19.58 -18.57
CA ASP A 151 3.44 -20.46 -17.88
C ASP A 151 3.69 -20.46 -16.37
N ASP A 152 2.63 -20.64 -15.58
CA ASP A 152 2.66 -20.59 -14.10
C ASP A 152 3.07 -19.24 -13.49
N ALA A 153 3.25 -18.16 -14.29
CA ALA A 153 3.51 -16.85 -13.72
C ALA A 153 2.33 -16.40 -12.84
N THR A 154 2.65 -15.90 -11.66
CA THR A 154 1.64 -15.41 -10.72
C THR A 154 0.87 -14.21 -11.28
N VAL A 155 -0.44 -14.31 -11.26
CA VAL A 155 -1.38 -13.25 -11.61
C VAL A 155 -2.05 -12.77 -10.35
N THR A 156 -1.92 -11.49 -10.03
CA THR A 156 -2.54 -10.88 -8.86
C THR A 156 -3.55 -9.82 -9.28
N ARG A 157 -4.58 -9.62 -8.50
CA ARG A 157 -5.44 -8.44 -8.64
C ARG A 157 -4.61 -7.19 -8.34
N ALA A 158 -4.63 -6.22 -9.24
CA ALA A 158 -3.96 -4.94 -8.98
C ALA A 158 -4.69 -4.22 -7.84
N THR A 159 -3.96 -3.95 -6.76
CA THR A 159 -4.46 -3.12 -5.66
C THR A 159 -4.52 -1.67 -6.11
N LYS A 160 -5.60 -0.97 -5.87
CA LYS A 160 -5.72 0.44 -6.27
C LYS A 160 -6.66 1.26 -5.40
N TRP A 161 -6.54 2.58 -5.58
CA TRP A 161 -7.43 3.56 -4.99
C TRP A 161 -8.69 3.73 -5.83
N TYR A 162 -9.84 3.65 -5.20
CA TYR A 162 -11.14 3.95 -5.80
C TYR A 162 -11.66 5.28 -5.26
N ASN A 163 -12.03 6.19 -6.15
CA ASN A 163 -12.72 7.41 -5.76
C ASN A 163 -14.16 7.07 -5.39
N ILE A 164 -14.48 7.21 -4.11
CA ILE A 164 -15.82 6.98 -3.55
C ILE A 164 -16.49 8.29 -3.10
N THR A 165 -15.98 9.43 -3.58
CA THR A 165 -16.60 10.73 -3.31
C THR A 165 -18.02 10.73 -3.82
N ARG A 166 -18.96 11.09 -2.95
CA ARG A 166 -20.34 11.25 -3.39
C ARG A 166 -20.41 12.42 -4.38
N THR A 167 -20.71 12.13 -5.63
CA THR A 167 -21.16 13.16 -6.56
C THR A 167 -22.56 13.56 -6.11
N SER A 168 -22.78 14.86 -5.87
CA SER A 168 -24.11 15.38 -5.56
C SER A 168 -25.05 14.88 -6.66
N GLY A 169 -26.00 14.03 -6.27
CA GLY A 169 -27.05 13.60 -7.19
C GLY A 169 -27.87 14.83 -7.58
N ALA A 170 -28.22 14.87 -8.85
CA ALA A 170 -29.20 15.81 -9.36
C ALA A 170 -30.56 15.58 -8.71
#